data_2edecb5bc3a5b4bfa822b3a4c62faf12
#
_entry.id   2edecb5bc3a5b4bfa822b3a4c62faf12
#
_cell.length_a   1.000
_cell.length_b   1.000
_cell.length_c   1.000
_cell.angle_alpha   90.00
_cell.angle_beta   90.00
_cell.angle_gamma   90.00
#
_symmetry.space_group_name_H-M   'P 1'
#
loop_
_entity.id
_entity.type
_entity.pdbx_description
1 polymer ?
#
loop_
_entity_poly.entity_id
_entity_poly.type
_entity_poly.pdbx_seq_one_letter_code
_entity_poly.pdbx_strand_id
1 'polypeptide(L)'
;ERRIKFQADVQDYVDMSISSTINLPRWGSEVNNEEGVGHFSKTLAKYAPRLRGFTCYPDGSRGGQPLSRVSYEEAKKHQGVVFEESSTCKGDVCGV
;
A
#
# COMPACT_ATOMS: atom_id res chain seq x y z
N GLU A 1 -8.31 2.37 8.81
CA GLU A 1 -8.00 3.42 9.79
C GLU A 1 -6.81 3.09 10.68
N ARG A 2 -6.73 1.89 11.22
CA ARG A 2 -5.65 1.48 12.13
C ARG A 2 -4.25 1.69 11.56
N ARG A 3 -4.05 1.39 10.30
CA ARG A 3 -2.74 1.51 9.67
C ARG A 3 -2.34 2.97 9.44
N ILE A 4 -3.28 3.79 9.05
CA ILE A 4 -3.05 5.23 8.87
C ILE A 4 -2.75 5.88 10.22
N LYS A 5 -3.51 5.51 11.25
CA LYS A 5 -3.26 5.97 12.63
C LYS A 5 -1.87 5.55 13.09
N PHE A 6 -1.48 4.32 12.86
CA PHE A 6 -0.17 3.82 13.23
C PHE A 6 0.95 4.61 12.55
N GLN A 7 0.84 4.88 11.25
CA GLN A 7 1.81 5.69 10.53
C GLN A 7 1.90 7.10 11.10
N ALA A 8 0.76 7.71 11.40
CA ALA A 8 0.71 9.05 11.98
C ALA A 8 1.36 9.08 13.36
N ASP A 9 1.09 8.09 14.20
CA ASP A 9 1.68 7.98 15.53
C ASP A 9 3.21 7.83 15.46
N VAL A 10 3.71 7.03 14.53
CA VAL A 10 5.16 6.86 14.32
C VAL A 10 5.79 8.14 13.80
N GLN A 11 5.13 8.84 12.88
CA GLN A 11 5.65 10.08 12.31
C GLN A 11 5.85 11.17 13.36
N ASP A 12 5.06 11.17 14.43
CA ASP A 12 5.21 12.13 15.53
C ASP A 12 6.57 12.02 16.22
N TYR A 13 7.23 10.88 16.11
CA TYR A 13 8.54 10.61 16.74
C TYR A 13 9.71 10.58 15.75
N VAL A 14 9.47 10.85 14.49
CA VAL A 14 10.49 10.76 13.44
C VAL A 14 10.64 12.12 12.75
N ASP A 15 11.85 12.63 12.70
CA ASP A 15 12.14 13.93 12.04
C ASP A 15 11.98 13.84 10.52
N MET A 16 12.45 12.75 9.95
CA MET A 16 12.34 12.52 8.51
C MET A 16 10.96 12.02 8.13
N SER A 17 10.58 12.24 6.89
CA SER A 17 9.35 11.70 6.33
C SER A 17 9.39 10.17 6.32
N ILE A 18 8.34 9.55 6.83
CA ILE A 18 8.10 8.13 6.64
C ILE A 18 6.93 7.94 5.67
N SER A 19 6.93 6.84 4.96
CA SER A 19 5.83 6.49 4.07
C SER A 19 5.48 5.02 4.22
N SER A 20 4.25 4.70 3.88
CA SER A 20 3.75 3.34 3.88
C SER A 20 2.75 3.18 2.75
N THR A 21 2.87 2.09 2.02
CA THR A 21 1.90 1.78 0.99
C THR A 21 0.77 0.97 1.59
N ILE A 22 -0.45 1.42 1.37
CA ILE A 22 -1.66 0.75 1.85
C ILE A 22 -2.40 0.20 0.64
N ASN A 23 -2.64 -1.11 0.64
CA ASN A 23 -3.51 -1.73 -0.34
C ASN A 23 -4.95 -1.62 0.13
N LEU A 24 -5.77 -1.02 -0.69
CA LEU A 24 -7.21 -0.97 -0.49
C LEU A 24 -7.87 -2.19 -1.14
N PRO A 25 -9.05 -2.59 -0.67
CA PRO A 25 -9.84 -3.58 -1.39
C PRO A 25 -10.08 -3.14 -2.83
N ARG A 26 -10.32 -4.11 -3.70
CA ARG A 26 -10.55 -3.86 -5.12
C ARG A 26 -11.69 -2.87 -5.32
N TRP A 27 -11.51 -1.92 -6.23
CA TRP A 27 -12.54 -0.95 -6.57
C TRP A 27 -13.77 -1.65 -7.14
N GLY A 28 -14.93 -1.25 -6.67
CA GLY A 28 -16.20 -1.86 -7.02
C GLY A 28 -16.59 -3.04 -6.14
N SER A 29 -15.78 -3.40 -5.14
CA SER A 29 -16.13 -4.39 -4.14
C SER A 29 -17.11 -3.82 -3.11
N GLU A 30 -17.67 -4.69 -2.26
CA GLU A 30 -18.61 -4.27 -1.22
C GLU A 30 -17.99 -3.30 -0.21
N VAL A 31 -16.68 -3.37 -0.03
CA VAL A 31 -15.95 -2.56 0.95
C VAL A 31 -15.20 -1.38 0.34
N ASN A 32 -15.06 -1.33 -0.98
CA ASN A 32 -14.42 -0.23 -1.68
C ASN A 32 -15.25 0.17 -2.90
N ASN A 33 -16.14 1.10 -2.71
CA ASN A 33 -17.05 1.62 -3.70
C ASN A 33 -17.32 3.10 -3.45
N GLU A 34 -18.22 3.70 -4.17
CA GLU A 34 -18.54 5.13 -4.02
C GLU A 34 -19.00 5.49 -2.60
N GLU A 35 -19.72 4.62 -1.92
CA GLU A 35 -20.12 4.83 -0.53
C GLU A 35 -18.93 4.77 0.43
N GLY A 36 -18.01 3.84 0.19
CA GLY A 36 -16.80 3.67 0.99
C GLY A 36 -15.82 4.83 0.89
N VAL A 37 -15.81 5.53 -0.26
CA VAL A 37 -14.93 6.68 -0.47
C VAL A 37 -15.18 7.79 0.55
N GLY A 38 -16.44 8.05 0.89
CA GLY A 38 -16.78 9.06 1.89
C GLY A 38 -16.17 8.76 3.26
N HIS A 39 -16.25 7.52 3.70
CA HIS A 39 -15.64 7.08 4.96
C HIS A 39 -14.11 7.17 4.90
N PHE A 40 -13.52 6.69 3.83
CA PHE A 40 -12.07 6.76 3.63
C PHE A 40 -11.56 8.19 3.60
N SER A 41 -12.27 9.09 2.91
CA SER A 41 -11.94 10.51 2.86
C SER A 41 -11.94 11.16 4.23
N LYS A 42 -12.90 10.84 5.07
CA LYS A 42 -12.96 11.35 6.45
C LYS A 42 -11.81 10.83 7.29
N THR A 43 -11.49 9.56 7.17
CA THR A 43 -10.35 8.97 7.87
C THR A 43 -9.03 9.61 7.43
N LEU A 44 -8.84 9.77 6.14
CA LEU A 44 -7.63 10.40 5.60
C LEU A 44 -7.52 11.86 6.05
N ALA A 45 -8.60 12.62 5.99
CA ALA A 45 -8.61 14.01 6.43
C ALA A 45 -8.28 14.16 7.91
N LYS A 46 -8.70 13.21 8.74
CA LYS A 46 -8.40 13.19 10.17
C LYS A 46 -6.91 13.09 10.46
N TYR A 47 -6.19 12.28 9.69
CA TYR A 47 -4.78 12.00 9.92
C TYR A 47 -3.82 12.74 8.99
N ALA A 48 -4.30 13.29 7.89
CA ALA A 48 -3.47 13.93 6.87
C ALA A 48 -2.52 15.00 7.43
N PRO A 49 -2.92 15.85 8.38
CA PRO A 49 -2.00 16.87 8.93
C PRO A 49 -0.80 16.27 9.65
N ARG A 50 -0.87 15.01 10.06
CA ARG A 50 0.21 14.31 10.76
C ARG A 50 1.04 13.42 9.85
N LEU A 51 0.65 13.30 8.58
CA LEU A 51 1.34 12.45 7.60
C LEU A 51 2.20 13.32 6.70
N ARG A 52 3.39 12.85 6.35
CA ARG A 52 4.27 13.49 5.38
C ARG A 52 4.35 12.74 4.06
N GLY A 53 4.08 11.45 4.07
CA GLY A 53 4.00 10.65 2.87
C GLY A 53 2.88 9.64 2.99
N PHE A 54 2.11 9.46 1.92
CA PHE A 54 1.00 8.52 1.91
C PHE A 54 0.81 7.98 0.50
N THR A 55 0.65 6.66 0.41
CA THR A 55 0.40 5.99 -0.86
C THR A 55 -0.63 4.89 -0.65
N CYS A 56 -1.60 4.81 -1.52
CA CYS A 56 -2.57 3.72 -1.50
C CYS A 56 -2.92 3.29 -2.92
N TYR A 57 -3.21 2.02 -3.07
CA TYR A 57 -3.63 1.44 -4.35
C TYR A 57 -4.83 0.51 -4.12
N PRO A 58 -5.92 0.67 -4.89
CA PRO A 58 -6.93 -0.36 -4.95
C PRO A 58 -6.31 -1.65 -5.50
N ASP A 59 -6.66 -2.76 -4.92
CA ASP A 59 -6.10 -4.05 -5.30
C ASP A 59 -6.41 -4.38 -6.77
N GLY A 60 -5.40 -4.79 -7.51
CA GLY A 60 -5.53 -5.10 -8.93
C GLY A 60 -5.70 -3.90 -9.87
N SER A 61 -5.64 -2.67 -9.36
CA SER A 61 -5.83 -1.46 -10.17
C SER A 61 -4.66 -1.16 -11.09
N ARG A 62 -3.51 -1.76 -10.81
CA ARG A 62 -2.27 -1.42 -11.49
C ARG A 62 -1.41 -2.66 -11.66
N GLY A 63 -0.95 -2.90 -12.88
CA GLY A 63 0.09 -3.88 -13.13
C GLY A 63 1.39 -3.46 -12.47
N GLY A 64 2.02 -4.36 -11.72
CA GLY A 64 3.25 -4.04 -11.00
C GLY A 64 3.04 -3.21 -9.74
N GLN A 65 1.87 -3.30 -9.11
CA GLN A 65 1.66 -2.67 -7.81
C GLN A 65 2.69 -3.17 -6.79
N PRO A 66 3.14 -2.31 -5.84
CA PRO A 66 4.25 -2.67 -4.94
C PRO A 66 3.98 -3.88 -4.06
N LEU A 67 2.74 -4.06 -3.64
CA LEU A 67 2.33 -5.16 -2.78
C LEU A 67 1.14 -5.88 -3.40
N SER A 68 1.23 -7.19 -3.43
CA SER A 68 0.13 -8.04 -3.87
C SER A 68 -0.12 -9.12 -2.83
N ARG A 69 -1.38 -9.41 -2.60
CA ARG A 69 -1.77 -10.45 -1.67
C ARG A 69 -1.50 -11.83 -2.27
N VAL A 70 -0.87 -12.68 -1.51
CA VAL A 70 -0.65 -14.07 -1.88
C VAL A 70 -1.23 -15.00 -0.81
N SER A 71 -1.55 -16.23 -1.20
CA SER A 71 -2.00 -17.23 -0.25
C SER A 71 -0.83 -17.71 0.62
N TYR A 72 -1.15 -18.23 1.80
CA TYR A 72 -0.14 -18.81 2.68
C TYR A 72 0.63 -19.96 2.01
N GLU A 73 -0.08 -20.79 1.26
CA GLU A 73 0.54 -21.93 0.56
C GLU A 73 1.54 -21.48 -0.50
N GLU A 74 1.19 -20.45 -1.24
CA GLU A 74 2.10 -19.87 -2.24
C GLU A 74 3.30 -19.21 -1.59
N ALA A 75 3.11 -18.49 -0.50
CA ALA A 75 4.20 -17.89 0.27
C ALA A 75 5.14 -18.96 0.82
N LYS A 76 4.60 -20.10 1.28
CA LYS A 76 5.37 -21.21 1.79
C LYS A 76 6.25 -21.87 0.73
N LYS A 77 5.77 -21.98 -0.52
CA LYS A 77 6.55 -22.51 -1.64
C LYS A 77 7.79 -21.69 -1.95
N HIS A 78 7.74 -20.40 -1.65
CA HIS A 78 8.83 -19.47 -1.91
C HIS A 78 9.69 -19.16 -0.67
N GLN A 79 9.49 -19.93 0.40
CA GLN A 79 10.27 -19.75 1.63
C GLN A 79 11.77 -19.99 1.36
N GLY A 80 12.58 -19.00 1.72
CA GLY A 80 14.02 -19.09 1.54
C GLY A 80 14.51 -18.82 0.10
N VAL A 81 13.60 -18.51 -0.81
CA VAL A 81 13.97 -18.11 -2.16
C VAL A 81 14.50 -16.68 -2.13
N VAL A 82 15.75 -16.51 -2.50
CA VAL A 82 16.33 -15.20 -2.69
C VAL A 82 15.98 -14.77 -4.11
N PHE A 83 15.13 -13.75 -4.21
CA PHE A 83 14.98 -13.06 -5.47
C PHE A 83 16.24 -12.25 -5.73
N GLU A 84 17.07 -12.70 -6.65
CA GLU A 84 17.97 -11.76 -7.28
C GLU A 84 17.09 -10.76 -8.03
N GLU A 85 17.04 -9.55 -7.53
CA GLU A 85 16.57 -8.47 -8.36
C GLU A 85 17.38 -8.54 -9.64
N SER A 86 16.78 -9.09 -10.67
CA SER A 86 17.27 -8.79 -11.98
C SER A 86 17.07 -7.30 -12.15
N SER A 87 18.10 -6.55 -11.92
CA SER A 87 18.20 -5.12 -12.12
C SER A 87 17.94 -4.70 -13.56
N THR A 88 17.47 -5.60 -14.36
CA THR A 88 17.15 -5.36 -15.75
C THR A 88 15.74 -4.84 -15.86
N CYS A 89 15.65 -3.54 -15.87
CA CYS A 89 14.54 -2.89 -16.52
C CYS A 89 14.50 -3.36 -17.97
N LYS A 90 13.53 -4.17 -18.32
CA LYS A 90 13.27 -4.50 -19.71
C LYS A 90 12.47 -3.38 -20.34
N GLY A 91 13.12 -2.57 -21.16
CA GLY A 91 12.52 -1.42 -21.80
C GLY A 91 12.26 -0.28 -20.81
N ASP A 92 11.25 0.54 -21.07
CA ASP A 92 10.93 1.71 -20.24
C ASP A 92 10.18 1.37 -18.95
N VAL A 93 10.04 0.11 -18.62
CA VAL A 93 9.33 -0.34 -17.44
C VAL A 93 10.32 -0.85 -16.41
N CYS A 94 10.90 0.05 -15.67
CA CYS A 94 11.54 -0.27 -14.41
C CYS A 94 10.45 -0.39 -13.37
N GLY A 95 10.17 -1.58 -12.85
CA GLY A 95 9.12 -1.94 -11.94
C GLY A 95 8.78 -0.96 -10.80
N VAL A 96 8.30 0.18 -11.21
CA VAL A 96 7.81 1.22 -10.29
C VAL A 96 6.32 1.33 -10.42
#